data_83fc1fd91c504b1c1061c648d4375fe7
#
_entry.id   83fc1fd91c504b1c1061c648d4375fe7
#
_cell.length_a   1.000
_cell.length_b   1.000
_cell.length_c   1.000
_cell.angle_alpha   90.00
_cell.angle_beta   90.00
_cell.angle_gamma   90.00
#
_symmetry.space_group_name_H-M   'P 1'
#
loop_
_entity.id
_entity.type
_entity.pdbx_description
1 polymer ?
#
loop_
_entity_poly.entity_id
_entity_poly.type
_entity_poly.pdbx_seq_one_letter_code
_entity_poly.pdbx_strand_id
1 'polypeptide(L)'
;MDKINGLEHEKHTSEGFSYPSEDNQTGVPADDGTDENHLIPQTLSGLRLMALSIGVALGLFLSMLDTSIVATSLFAIAAEFGEDSGGGGGGLGDGDVGALNWVALAYELSYLGCAVLCARMSDVVGRRAAFAAAYVVFVASSLACGFARSMDQLVAFRAVQGLGGSGLYSVSMIILPEVTPDRAKKYIAALVGCVIASAGVLGPVLGGLLTQYTSWRWVFWINGPVGGVSLAVFLLAWPEKKYLPALERRAWRDVDFVGAFLLIASAVLIVFPFQNSSRTPAWSSAIFLAPLLAGIFALACLFAWQAFLARHLRRRRRRQSGSRNDEIAFALPPALLGNRIYAAAVLHAALTGFPYLLCVYAFPVRFQVVYGRSALQAGLMLLPMLAASAAGTVLAGAVNGGGRKQRFLETLLAACSLMMLGCGLETTAGPSTDGAVEPKVLAFLVSVGLGFGLSAAGATMLTGAEAPVWEHASAQGIVAQVRIFGGSMGIAASSAILGAKTRSGMPGGSVPSEMLTHMASDPSALSPEQWAAIRRVYTKALREDMIVCCAVLAVAMVVTLGVYKRDRVTIEEMMKQRHREEGERRRAADNRRDQAESGGVIV
;
A
#
# COMPACT_ATOMS: atom_id res chain seq x y z
N MET A 1 -41.81 51.79 34.28
CA MET A 1 -41.49 52.95 33.47
C MET A 1 -41.26 52.40 32.07
N ASP A 2 -42.31 52.28 31.29
CA ASP A 2 -42.84 53.27 30.33
C ASP A 2 -41.90 53.40 29.15
N LYS A 3 -42.19 53.18 27.92
CA LYS A 3 -43.43 53.34 27.09
C LYS A 3 -43.11 52.68 25.73
N ILE A 4 -43.97 51.90 25.15
CA ILE A 4 -45.04 52.19 24.17
C ILE A 4 -44.62 51.96 22.73
N ASN A 5 -45.30 51.01 22.10
CA ASN A 5 -46.13 51.03 20.87
C ASN A 5 -45.43 51.56 19.59
N GLY A 6 -45.64 51.03 18.48
CA GLY A 6 -46.79 50.41 17.84
C GLY A 6 -46.56 50.34 16.33
N LEU A 7 -47.39 49.51 15.67
CA LEU A 7 -48.01 49.70 14.32
C LEU A 7 -47.03 49.50 13.13
N GLU A 8 -47.27 48.83 12.03
CA GLU A 8 -48.53 48.47 11.36
C GLU A 8 -48.31 47.38 10.32
N HIS A 9 -49.29 46.59 10.07
CA HIS A 9 -49.48 45.71 8.93
C HIS A 9 -49.50 46.48 7.60
N GLU A 10 -48.71 46.02 6.60
CA GLU A 10 -49.07 46.32 5.21
C GLU A 10 -49.06 45.04 4.38
N LYS A 11 -50.24 44.64 3.96
CA LYS A 11 -50.50 43.65 2.91
C LYS A 11 -50.21 44.32 1.57
N HIS A 12 -49.30 43.76 0.78
CA HIS A 12 -49.26 44.04 -0.65
C HIS A 12 -49.71 42.81 -1.45
N THR A 13 -50.80 43.13 -2.17
CA THR A 13 -51.54 42.36 -3.13
C THR A 13 -50.68 41.91 -4.31
N SER A 14 -50.96 40.67 -4.74
CA SER A 14 -50.53 40.08 -6.00
C SER A 14 -51.07 40.85 -7.21
N GLU A 15 -50.22 41.39 -8.04
CA GLU A 15 -50.55 41.76 -9.41
C GLU A 15 -49.90 40.76 -10.38
N GLY A 16 -50.77 40.10 -11.16
CA GLY A 16 -50.42 39.20 -12.22
C GLY A 16 -49.89 39.96 -13.45
N PHE A 17 -48.76 39.52 -13.96
CA PHE A 17 -48.29 39.89 -15.29
C PHE A 17 -48.68 38.81 -16.27
N SER A 18 -49.65 39.14 -17.15
CA SER A 18 -50.02 38.35 -18.34
C SER A 18 -49.02 38.63 -19.47
N TYR A 19 -48.44 37.56 -20.03
CA TYR A 19 -47.73 37.65 -21.30
C TYR A 19 -48.71 37.53 -22.47
N PRO A 20 -48.56 38.31 -23.55
CA PRO A 20 -49.39 38.19 -24.74
C PRO A 20 -48.97 37.00 -25.61
N SER A 21 -49.98 36.27 -26.08
CA SER A 21 -49.88 35.27 -27.11
C SER A 21 -49.58 35.93 -28.46
N GLU A 22 -48.44 35.66 -29.09
CA GLU A 22 -48.25 35.89 -30.54
C GLU A 22 -48.12 34.53 -31.23
N ASP A 23 -49.16 34.18 -31.95
CA ASP A 23 -49.13 33.21 -33.05
C ASP A 23 -48.24 33.74 -34.17
N ASN A 24 -47.16 33.03 -34.48
CA ASN A 24 -46.59 33.09 -35.80
C ASN A 24 -46.00 31.72 -36.19
N GLN A 25 -46.72 31.05 -37.06
CA GLN A 25 -46.33 29.87 -37.79
C GLN A 25 -45.15 30.22 -38.75
N THR A 26 -43.94 29.69 -38.44
CA THR A 26 -42.96 29.41 -39.47
C THR A 26 -42.35 28.06 -39.20
N GLY A 27 -42.53 27.14 -40.14
CA GLY A 27 -42.08 25.74 -40.05
C GLY A 27 -40.58 25.66 -39.88
N VAL A 28 -40.16 25.05 -38.80
CA VAL A 28 -38.83 24.48 -38.59
C VAL A 28 -38.98 22.96 -38.79
N PRO A 29 -38.14 22.29 -39.59
CA PRO A 29 -38.22 20.85 -39.78
C PRO A 29 -38.05 20.15 -38.45
N ALA A 30 -38.84 19.12 -38.21
CA ALA A 30 -38.71 18.23 -37.07
C ALA A 30 -37.27 17.76 -36.99
N ASP A 31 -36.59 18.16 -35.93
CA ASP A 31 -35.28 17.64 -35.56
C ASP A 31 -35.49 16.16 -35.24
N ASP A 32 -34.87 15.36 -36.11
CA ASP A 32 -34.86 13.91 -36.05
C ASP A 32 -34.23 13.54 -34.68
N GLY A 33 -35.03 12.94 -33.80
CA GLY A 33 -34.63 12.57 -32.44
C GLY A 33 -33.43 11.66 -32.46
N THR A 34 -32.24 12.24 -32.67
CA THR A 34 -30.99 11.56 -32.47
C THR A 34 -30.76 11.39 -30.99
N ASP A 35 -31.09 10.20 -30.54
CA ASP A 35 -30.65 9.48 -29.35
C ASP A 35 -29.75 10.25 -28.36
N GLU A 36 -30.30 11.13 -27.54
CA GLU A 36 -29.67 11.50 -26.26
C GLU A 36 -29.62 10.34 -25.25
N ASN A 37 -30.18 9.18 -25.60
CA ASN A 37 -30.19 7.97 -24.77
C ASN A 37 -28.89 7.17 -24.77
N HIS A 38 -27.86 7.56 -25.52
CA HIS A 38 -26.59 6.82 -25.57
C HIS A 38 -25.56 7.22 -24.50
N LEU A 39 -25.83 8.16 -23.59
CA LEU A 39 -24.87 8.66 -22.61
C LEU A 39 -25.14 8.23 -21.15
N ILE A 40 -26.16 7.45 -20.89
CA ILE A 40 -26.34 6.86 -19.56
C ILE A 40 -25.67 5.49 -19.57
N PRO A 41 -24.53 5.30 -18.91
CA PRO A 41 -23.94 3.97 -18.81
C PRO A 41 -24.95 3.05 -18.13
N GLN A 42 -25.41 2.01 -18.87
CA GLN A 42 -26.33 1.02 -18.34
C GLN A 42 -25.70 0.43 -17.08
N THR A 43 -26.35 0.52 -15.95
CA THR A 43 -25.85 0.00 -14.67
C THR A 43 -25.80 -1.53 -14.75
N LEU A 44 -24.67 -2.11 -14.37
CA LEU A 44 -24.51 -3.55 -14.18
C LEU A 44 -25.61 -4.10 -13.26
N SER A 45 -26.12 -5.30 -13.55
CA SER A 45 -27.03 -5.97 -12.61
C SER A 45 -26.36 -6.10 -11.24
N GLY A 46 -27.11 -5.84 -10.16
CA GLY A 46 -26.55 -5.82 -8.79
C GLY A 46 -25.77 -7.08 -8.43
N LEU A 47 -26.25 -8.27 -8.86
CA LEU A 47 -25.57 -9.55 -8.62
C LEU A 47 -24.22 -9.64 -9.36
N ARG A 48 -24.16 -9.22 -10.61
CA ARG A 48 -22.94 -9.26 -11.41
C ARG A 48 -21.90 -8.28 -10.88
N LEU A 49 -22.34 -7.08 -10.45
CA LEU A 49 -21.47 -6.09 -9.80
C LEU A 49 -20.93 -6.62 -8.48
N MET A 50 -21.76 -7.28 -7.67
CA MET A 50 -21.36 -7.90 -6.40
C MET A 50 -20.33 -9.00 -6.63
N ALA A 51 -20.59 -9.92 -7.57
CA ALA A 51 -19.66 -11.00 -7.92
C ALA A 51 -18.30 -10.46 -8.41
N LEU A 52 -18.32 -9.43 -9.27
CA LEU A 52 -17.10 -8.78 -9.76
C LEU A 52 -16.34 -8.12 -8.60
N SER A 53 -17.03 -7.39 -7.73
CA SER A 53 -16.42 -6.75 -6.57
C SER A 53 -15.82 -7.76 -5.60
N ILE A 54 -16.48 -8.91 -5.39
CA ILE A 54 -15.94 -10.02 -4.58
C ILE A 54 -14.69 -10.61 -5.23
N GLY A 55 -14.69 -10.88 -6.54
CA GLY A 55 -13.52 -11.41 -7.24
C GLY A 55 -12.31 -10.47 -7.17
N VAL A 56 -12.54 -9.16 -7.31
CA VAL A 56 -11.48 -8.14 -7.17
C VAL A 56 -11.03 -8.01 -5.71
N ALA A 57 -11.95 -7.99 -4.76
CA ALA A 57 -11.64 -7.89 -3.34
C ALA A 57 -10.87 -9.11 -2.82
N LEU A 58 -11.19 -10.32 -3.30
CA LEU A 58 -10.44 -11.55 -2.97
C LEU A 58 -9.01 -11.51 -3.52
N GLY A 59 -8.79 -10.95 -4.72
CA GLY A 59 -7.44 -10.76 -5.25
C GLY A 59 -6.63 -9.79 -4.41
N LEU A 60 -7.23 -8.69 -4.02
CA LEU A 60 -6.63 -7.74 -3.08
C LEU A 60 -6.34 -8.40 -1.72
N PHE A 61 -7.29 -9.19 -1.22
CA PHE A 61 -7.16 -9.92 0.03
C PHE A 61 -5.97 -10.89 0.02
N LEU A 62 -5.87 -11.74 -1.02
CA LEU A 62 -4.76 -12.69 -1.17
C LEU A 62 -3.40 -11.98 -1.23
N SER A 63 -3.31 -10.89 -1.99
CA SER A 63 -2.09 -10.09 -2.08
C SER A 63 -1.69 -9.50 -0.73
N MET A 64 -2.64 -9.01 0.07
CA MET A 64 -2.38 -8.44 1.39
C MET A 64 -2.17 -9.51 2.46
N LEU A 65 -2.86 -10.64 2.36
CA LEU A 65 -2.67 -11.80 3.24
C LEU A 65 -1.24 -12.32 3.15
N ASP A 66 -0.72 -12.42 1.94
CA ASP A 66 0.62 -12.96 1.67
C ASP A 66 1.74 -12.08 2.27
N THR A 67 1.54 -10.78 2.44
CA THR A 67 2.49 -9.89 3.12
C THR A 67 2.62 -10.19 4.61
N SER A 68 1.60 -10.71 5.25
CA SER A 68 1.56 -10.91 6.72
C SER A 68 1.65 -12.37 7.15
N ILE A 69 1.19 -13.30 6.31
CA ILE A 69 1.09 -14.74 6.66
C ILE A 69 2.47 -15.39 6.86
N VAL A 70 3.49 -14.93 6.12
CA VAL A 70 4.85 -15.48 6.15
C VAL A 70 5.56 -15.17 7.47
N ALA A 71 5.23 -14.07 8.13
CA ALA A 71 5.93 -13.60 9.32
C ALA A 71 5.96 -14.64 10.47
N THR A 72 4.90 -15.45 10.62
CA THR A 72 4.80 -16.50 11.64
C THR A 72 5.45 -17.82 11.24
N SER A 73 5.73 -17.99 9.95
CA SER A 73 6.28 -19.23 9.38
C SER A 73 7.80 -19.20 9.18
N LEU A 74 8.43 -18.02 9.37
CA LEU A 74 9.85 -17.80 9.09
C LEU A 74 10.78 -18.80 9.81
N PHE A 75 10.51 -19.10 11.09
CA PHE A 75 11.32 -20.05 11.85
C PHE A 75 11.20 -21.49 11.33
N ALA A 76 9.98 -21.92 10.98
CA ALA A 76 9.78 -23.26 10.42
C ALA A 76 10.47 -23.42 9.05
N ILE A 77 10.48 -22.34 8.25
CA ILE A 77 11.23 -22.30 6.98
C ILE A 77 12.74 -22.40 7.25
N ALA A 78 13.24 -21.67 8.27
CA ALA A 78 14.64 -21.71 8.68
C ALA A 78 15.09 -23.10 9.13
N ALA A 79 14.28 -23.74 9.97
CA ALA A 79 14.61 -25.06 10.50
C ALA A 79 14.77 -26.09 9.38
N GLU A 80 13.83 -26.14 8.43
CA GLU A 80 13.86 -27.11 7.34
C GLU A 80 15.06 -26.93 6.38
N PHE A 81 15.33 -25.68 5.96
CA PHE A 81 16.49 -25.44 5.07
C PHE A 81 17.83 -25.39 5.79
N GLY A 82 17.85 -25.26 7.13
CA GLY A 82 19.06 -25.36 7.94
C GLY A 82 19.53 -26.81 8.11
N GLU A 83 18.62 -27.77 8.22
CA GLU A 83 18.92 -29.22 8.34
C GLU A 83 19.52 -29.80 7.06
N ASP A 84 19.06 -29.41 5.88
CA ASP A 84 19.56 -29.90 4.58
C ASP A 84 21.00 -29.45 4.27
N SER A 85 21.59 -28.53 5.02
CA SER A 85 22.92 -27.98 4.81
C SER A 85 24.05 -28.81 5.46
N GLY A 86 23.74 -29.89 6.14
CA GLY A 86 24.71 -30.77 6.84
C GLY A 86 25.61 -31.65 5.97
N GLY A 87 25.52 -31.57 4.65
CA GLY A 87 26.28 -32.41 3.73
C GLY A 87 26.87 -31.64 2.56
N GLY A 88 28.01 -30.96 2.76
CA GLY A 88 28.89 -30.54 1.66
C GLY A 88 28.63 -29.16 1.05
N GLY A 89 29.27 -28.14 1.59
CA GLY A 89 29.84 -27.03 0.79
C GLY A 89 28.91 -25.94 0.26
N GLY A 90 27.71 -25.73 0.80
CA GLY A 90 26.82 -24.67 0.31
C GLY A 90 25.74 -24.25 1.30
N GLY A 91 25.83 -24.69 2.55
CA GLY A 91 24.85 -24.40 3.58
C GLY A 91 24.86 -22.95 4.02
N LEU A 92 23.71 -22.48 4.48
CA LEU A 92 23.57 -21.28 5.30
C LEU A 92 24.62 -21.34 6.42
N GLY A 93 25.83 -20.78 6.14
CA GLY A 93 26.90 -20.73 7.11
C GLY A 93 26.45 -19.91 8.30
N ASP A 94 26.77 -20.41 9.49
CA ASP A 94 26.61 -19.77 10.79
C ASP A 94 25.48 -18.75 10.88
N GLY A 95 24.29 -19.27 11.25
CA GLY A 95 23.21 -18.44 11.82
C GLY A 95 22.70 -17.31 10.96
N ASP A 96 22.44 -17.53 9.68
CA ASP A 96 22.03 -16.47 8.78
C ASP A 96 20.55 -16.08 8.92
N VAL A 97 20.23 -15.50 10.09
CA VAL A 97 18.93 -14.85 10.35
C VAL A 97 18.62 -13.80 9.27
N GLY A 98 19.66 -13.26 8.63
CA GLY A 98 19.51 -12.35 7.51
C GLY A 98 18.86 -12.99 6.29
N ALA A 99 19.16 -14.27 5.99
CA ALA A 99 18.57 -14.96 4.85
C ALA A 99 17.05 -15.16 4.99
N LEU A 100 16.56 -15.33 6.22
CA LEU A 100 15.14 -15.49 6.49
C LEU A 100 14.31 -14.27 6.11
N ASN A 101 14.85 -13.10 6.40
CA ASN A 101 14.14 -11.87 6.09
C ASN A 101 14.04 -11.62 4.58
N TRP A 102 14.93 -12.25 3.77
CA TRP A 102 14.82 -12.20 2.31
C TRP A 102 13.57 -12.86 1.77
N VAL A 103 13.01 -13.86 2.46
CA VAL A 103 11.74 -14.49 2.07
C VAL A 103 10.60 -13.45 2.09
N ALA A 104 10.58 -12.58 3.07
CA ALA A 104 9.61 -11.48 3.14
C ALA A 104 9.99 -10.32 2.20
N LEU A 105 11.23 -9.87 2.26
CA LEU A 105 11.71 -8.70 1.54
C LEU A 105 11.72 -8.86 0.02
N ALA A 106 12.02 -10.04 -0.51
CA ALA A 106 11.98 -10.29 -1.95
C ALA A 106 10.58 -10.02 -2.53
N TYR A 107 9.55 -10.45 -1.81
CA TYR A 107 8.16 -10.15 -2.16
C TYR A 107 7.88 -8.64 -2.07
N GLU A 108 8.19 -8.02 -0.94
CA GLU A 108 7.89 -6.60 -0.68
C GLU A 108 8.61 -5.67 -1.67
N LEU A 109 9.89 -5.94 -2.00
CA LEU A 109 10.66 -5.14 -2.94
C LEU A 109 10.13 -5.26 -4.38
N SER A 110 9.80 -6.48 -4.82
CA SER A 110 9.19 -6.69 -6.13
C SER A 110 7.79 -6.06 -6.20
N TYR A 111 7.02 -6.22 -5.13
CA TYR A 111 5.72 -5.57 -5.00
C TYR A 111 5.83 -4.05 -5.13
N LEU A 112 6.73 -3.45 -4.37
CA LEU A 112 7.00 -2.01 -4.38
C LEU A 112 7.35 -1.52 -5.79
N GLY A 113 8.32 -2.18 -6.43
CA GLY A 113 8.83 -1.75 -7.72
C GLY A 113 7.81 -1.87 -8.85
N CYS A 114 7.00 -2.93 -8.83
CA CYS A 114 6.15 -3.28 -9.96
C CYS A 114 4.73 -2.68 -9.89
N ALA A 115 4.27 -2.13 -8.76
CA ALA A 115 2.88 -1.71 -8.62
C ALA A 115 2.48 -0.58 -9.60
N VAL A 116 3.34 0.45 -9.78
CA VAL A 116 3.06 1.49 -10.79
C VAL A 116 3.14 0.92 -12.20
N LEU A 117 4.12 0.06 -12.47
CA LEU A 117 4.27 -0.58 -13.77
C LEU A 117 3.02 -1.42 -14.11
N CYS A 118 2.53 -2.25 -13.19
CA CYS A 118 1.33 -3.05 -13.37
C CYS A 118 0.07 -2.19 -13.59
N ALA A 119 -0.06 -1.08 -12.85
CA ALA A 119 -1.14 -0.12 -13.08
C ALA A 119 -1.11 0.44 -14.51
N ARG A 120 0.06 0.86 -14.98
CA ARG A 120 0.25 1.41 -16.35
C ARG A 120 0.09 0.35 -17.42
N MET A 121 0.60 -0.87 -17.19
CA MET A 121 0.36 -2.00 -18.08
C MET A 121 -1.12 -2.29 -18.28
N SER A 122 -1.93 -2.11 -17.23
CA SER A 122 -3.39 -2.29 -17.32
C SER A 122 -4.07 -1.25 -18.21
N ASP A 123 -3.48 -0.06 -18.40
CA ASP A 123 -3.96 0.96 -19.34
C ASP A 123 -3.73 0.54 -20.81
N VAL A 124 -2.67 -0.26 -21.07
CA VAL A 124 -2.28 -0.70 -22.42
C VAL A 124 -2.97 -2.01 -22.81
N VAL A 125 -2.84 -3.04 -21.98
CA VAL A 125 -3.34 -4.40 -22.25
C VAL A 125 -4.86 -4.48 -22.00
N GLY A 126 -5.35 -3.63 -21.12
CA GLY A 126 -6.75 -3.61 -20.65
C GLY A 126 -6.88 -4.24 -19.25
N ARG A 127 -7.81 -3.73 -18.45
CA ARG A 127 -8.01 -4.08 -17.04
C ARG A 127 -8.20 -5.58 -16.80
N ARG A 128 -9.09 -6.21 -17.60
CA ARG A 128 -9.40 -7.65 -17.49
C ARG A 128 -8.16 -8.53 -17.67
N ALA A 129 -7.43 -8.31 -18.75
CA ALA A 129 -6.27 -9.14 -19.10
C ALA A 129 -5.11 -8.90 -18.12
N ALA A 130 -4.86 -7.65 -17.74
CA ALA A 130 -3.82 -7.31 -16.75
C ALA A 130 -4.09 -7.93 -15.38
N PHE A 131 -5.34 -7.86 -14.89
CA PHE A 131 -5.72 -8.44 -13.61
C PHE A 131 -5.67 -9.97 -13.62
N ALA A 132 -6.16 -10.61 -14.69
CA ALA A 132 -6.08 -12.05 -14.86
C ALA A 132 -4.62 -12.53 -14.94
N ALA A 133 -3.75 -11.82 -15.68
CA ALA A 133 -2.32 -12.13 -15.73
C ALA A 133 -1.66 -12.00 -14.36
N ALA A 134 -1.98 -10.96 -13.59
CA ALA A 134 -1.49 -10.78 -12.23
C ALA A 134 -1.91 -11.95 -11.31
N TYR A 135 -3.16 -12.42 -11.42
CA TYR A 135 -3.62 -13.62 -10.71
C TYR A 135 -2.82 -14.86 -11.07
N VAL A 136 -2.65 -15.11 -12.36
CA VAL A 136 -1.92 -16.30 -12.83
C VAL A 136 -0.48 -16.26 -12.33
N VAL A 137 0.21 -15.14 -12.45
CA VAL A 137 1.58 -14.97 -11.94
C VAL A 137 1.62 -15.18 -10.43
N PHE A 138 0.72 -14.56 -9.67
CA PHE A 138 0.66 -14.68 -8.22
C PHE A 138 0.42 -16.11 -7.75
N VAL A 139 -0.59 -16.78 -8.31
CA VAL A 139 -0.94 -18.16 -7.92
C VAL A 139 0.14 -19.16 -8.34
N ALA A 140 0.65 -19.06 -9.58
CA ALA A 140 1.68 -19.97 -10.06
C ALA A 140 2.98 -19.86 -9.25
N SER A 141 3.43 -18.63 -8.97
CA SER A 141 4.64 -18.43 -8.16
C SER A 141 4.41 -18.79 -6.68
N SER A 142 3.21 -18.60 -6.14
CA SER A 142 2.85 -19.06 -4.80
C SER A 142 2.92 -20.58 -4.70
N LEU A 143 2.34 -21.31 -5.65
CA LEU A 143 2.46 -22.76 -5.70
C LEU A 143 3.93 -23.19 -5.82
N ALA A 144 4.74 -22.51 -6.66
CA ALA A 144 6.17 -22.77 -6.78
C ALA A 144 6.92 -22.54 -5.45
N CYS A 145 6.56 -21.51 -4.67
CA CYS A 145 7.11 -21.31 -3.32
C CYS A 145 6.90 -22.54 -2.42
N GLY A 146 5.71 -23.14 -2.46
CA GLY A 146 5.41 -24.34 -1.68
C GLY A 146 6.17 -25.59 -2.14
N PHE A 147 6.69 -25.62 -3.38
CA PHE A 147 7.54 -26.69 -3.91
C PHE A 147 9.05 -26.37 -3.86
N ALA A 148 9.44 -25.23 -3.28
CA ALA A 148 10.84 -24.85 -3.17
C ALA A 148 11.65 -25.91 -2.38
N ARG A 149 12.86 -26.20 -2.89
CA ARG A 149 13.81 -27.15 -2.29
C ARG A 149 15.05 -26.48 -1.72
N SER A 150 15.21 -25.17 -1.91
CA SER A 150 16.28 -24.38 -1.34
C SER A 150 15.78 -22.97 -0.99
N MET A 151 16.48 -22.30 -0.07
CA MET A 151 16.18 -20.93 0.32
C MET A 151 16.26 -19.97 -0.88
N ASP A 152 17.26 -20.12 -1.76
CA ASP A 152 17.42 -19.27 -2.94
C ASP A 152 16.26 -19.41 -3.93
N GLN A 153 15.76 -20.66 -4.12
CA GLN A 153 14.58 -20.89 -4.95
C GLN A 153 13.35 -20.23 -4.34
N LEU A 154 13.17 -20.36 -3.03
CA LEU A 154 12.05 -19.73 -2.32
C LEU A 154 12.09 -18.21 -2.48
N VAL A 155 13.24 -17.59 -2.27
CA VAL A 155 13.44 -16.13 -2.43
C VAL A 155 13.17 -15.70 -3.88
N ALA A 156 13.66 -16.46 -4.88
CA ALA A 156 13.40 -16.15 -6.29
C ALA A 156 11.90 -16.23 -6.64
N PHE A 157 11.20 -17.29 -6.18
CA PHE A 157 9.76 -17.41 -6.40
C PHE A 157 8.96 -16.33 -5.67
N ARG A 158 9.40 -15.93 -4.46
CA ARG A 158 8.83 -14.81 -3.73
C ARG A 158 8.94 -13.48 -4.49
N ALA A 159 10.08 -13.24 -5.16
CA ALA A 159 10.25 -12.06 -6.00
C ALA A 159 9.24 -12.04 -7.17
N VAL A 160 9.03 -13.19 -7.83
CA VAL A 160 8.02 -13.31 -8.91
C VAL A 160 6.60 -13.17 -8.36
N GLN A 161 6.34 -13.73 -7.17
CA GLN A 161 5.03 -13.62 -6.51
C GLN A 161 4.69 -12.17 -6.16
N GLY A 162 5.70 -11.38 -5.73
CA GLY A 162 5.55 -9.94 -5.47
C GLY A 162 5.13 -9.14 -6.71
N LEU A 163 5.63 -9.51 -7.90
CA LEU A 163 5.16 -8.93 -9.17
C LEU A 163 3.65 -9.19 -9.39
N GLY A 164 3.20 -10.44 -9.18
CA GLY A 164 1.77 -10.78 -9.27
C GLY A 164 0.92 -10.04 -8.23
N GLY A 165 1.38 -10.04 -6.97
CA GLY A 165 0.70 -9.37 -5.85
C GLY A 165 0.54 -7.86 -6.07
N SER A 166 1.58 -7.20 -6.58
CA SER A 166 1.52 -5.76 -6.92
C SER A 166 0.49 -5.46 -8.00
N GLY A 167 0.36 -6.35 -8.99
CA GLY A 167 -0.66 -6.26 -10.03
C GLY A 167 -2.07 -6.43 -9.47
N LEU A 168 -2.28 -7.41 -8.59
CA LEU A 168 -3.56 -7.61 -7.91
C LEU A 168 -3.98 -6.37 -7.11
N TYR A 169 -3.08 -5.77 -6.36
CA TYR A 169 -3.37 -4.55 -5.60
C TYR A 169 -3.66 -3.36 -6.49
N SER A 170 -2.71 -3.00 -7.37
CA SER A 170 -2.77 -1.76 -8.13
C SER A 170 -3.94 -1.73 -9.11
N VAL A 171 -4.21 -2.86 -9.77
CA VAL A 171 -5.32 -2.94 -10.73
C VAL A 171 -6.68 -3.03 -10.01
N SER A 172 -6.76 -3.61 -8.80
CA SER A 172 -7.97 -3.56 -7.96
C SER A 172 -8.37 -2.13 -7.62
N MET A 173 -7.38 -1.28 -7.25
CA MET A 173 -7.62 0.14 -6.95
C MET A 173 -8.15 0.93 -8.14
N ILE A 174 -7.97 0.43 -9.35
CA ILE A 174 -8.48 1.05 -10.58
C ILE A 174 -9.85 0.45 -10.94
N ILE A 175 -10.00 -0.87 -10.94
CA ILE A 175 -11.23 -1.54 -11.35
C ILE A 175 -12.40 -1.16 -10.42
N LEU A 176 -12.20 -1.19 -9.10
CA LEU A 176 -13.28 -0.94 -8.15
C LEU A 176 -13.98 0.41 -8.36
N PRO A 177 -13.27 1.56 -8.47
CA PRO A 177 -13.91 2.84 -8.78
C PRO A 177 -14.51 2.92 -10.20
N GLU A 178 -13.91 2.23 -11.19
CA GLU A 178 -14.39 2.26 -12.59
C GLU A 178 -15.72 1.52 -12.76
N VAL A 179 -15.93 0.40 -12.05
CA VAL A 179 -17.14 -0.43 -12.21
C VAL A 179 -18.25 -0.05 -11.23
N THR A 180 -17.94 0.68 -10.17
CA THR A 180 -18.91 1.01 -9.11
C THR A 180 -19.74 2.23 -9.48
N PRO A 181 -21.09 2.17 -9.39
CA PRO A 181 -21.97 3.31 -9.61
C PRO A 181 -21.64 4.48 -8.66
N ASP A 182 -21.85 5.72 -9.09
CA ASP A 182 -21.49 6.92 -8.33
C ASP A 182 -22.07 6.95 -6.91
N ARG A 183 -23.31 6.45 -6.75
CA ARG A 183 -23.97 6.36 -5.43
C ARG A 183 -23.25 5.45 -4.45
N ALA A 184 -22.52 4.43 -4.93
CA ALA A 184 -21.82 3.43 -4.14
C ALA A 184 -20.30 3.71 -4.01
N LYS A 185 -19.72 4.63 -4.79
CA LYS A 185 -18.28 4.97 -4.75
C LYS A 185 -17.79 5.35 -3.35
N LYS A 186 -18.64 5.97 -2.53
CA LYS A 186 -18.32 6.34 -1.14
C LYS A 186 -17.99 5.14 -0.24
N TYR A 187 -18.44 3.93 -0.61
CA TYR A 187 -18.18 2.70 0.16
C TYR A 187 -16.92 1.95 -0.27
N ILE A 188 -16.30 2.32 -1.41
CA ILE A 188 -15.11 1.63 -1.93
C ILE A 188 -13.95 1.71 -0.94
N ALA A 189 -13.69 2.89 -0.39
CA ALA A 189 -12.62 3.08 0.58
C ALA A 189 -12.83 2.20 1.83
N ALA A 190 -14.08 2.08 2.30
CA ALA A 190 -14.42 1.21 3.42
C ALA A 190 -14.25 -0.28 3.06
N LEU A 191 -14.67 -0.70 1.86
CA LEU A 191 -14.48 -2.07 1.37
C LEU A 191 -12.99 -2.42 1.32
N VAL A 192 -12.19 -1.58 0.68
CA VAL A 192 -10.74 -1.77 0.57
C VAL A 192 -10.09 -1.81 1.95
N GLY A 193 -10.45 -0.89 2.84
CA GLY A 193 -9.95 -0.86 4.22
C GLY A 193 -10.31 -2.12 5.00
N CYS A 194 -11.55 -2.61 4.86
CA CYS A 194 -12.01 -3.86 5.48
C CYS A 194 -11.21 -5.08 4.96
N VAL A 195 -10.98 -5.16 3.64
CA VAL A 195 -10.22 -6.25 3.02
C VAL A 195 -8.78 -6.26 3.53
N ILE A 196 -8.10 -5.10 3.54
CA ILE A 196 -6.71 -4.98 4.02
C ILE A 196 -6.63 -5.33 5.51
N ALA A 197 -7.56 -4.83 6.32
CA ALA A 197 -7.60 -5.14 7.75
C ALA A 197 -7.85 -6.63 8.02
N SER A 198 -8.80 -7.25 7.29
CA SER A 198 -9.07 -8.68 7.41
C SER A 198 -7.86 -9.54 7.02
N ALA A 199 -7.18 -9.19 5.93
CA ALA A 199 -5.96 -9.86 5.49
C ALA A 199 -4.84 -9.74 6.55
N GLY A 200 -4.64 -8.53 7.10
CA GLY A 200 -3.68 -8.31 8.16
C GLY A 200 -3.95 -9.14 9.42
N VAL A 201 -5.22 -9.27 9.81
CA VAL A 201 -5.64 -10.07 10.97
C VAL A 201 -5.50 -11.56 10.70
N LEU A 202 -6.02 -12.03 9.56
CA LEU A 202 -6.04 -13.47 9.24
C LEU A 202 -4.67 -14.02 8.87
N GLY A 203 -3.76 -13.19 8.34
CA GLY A 203 -2.43 -13.62 7.92
C GLY A 203 -1.65 -14.34 9.02
N PRO A 204 -1.28 -13.67 10.12
CA PRO A 204 -0.52 -14.29 11.20
C PRO A 204 -1.23 -15.47 11.86
N VAL A 205 -2.56 -15.45 11.94
CA VAL A 205 -3.35 -16.54 12.51
C VAL A 205 -3.31 -17.78 11.61
N LEU A 206 -3.60 -17.61 10.31
CA LEU A 206 -3.56 -18.71 9.35
C LEU A 206 -2.12 -19.22 9.16
N GLY A 207 -1.15 -18.32 9.11
CA GLY A 207 0.27 -18.67 9.01
C GLY A 207 0.72 -19.51 10.20
N GLY A 208 0.39 -19.08 11.41
CA GLY A 208 0.68 -19.83 12.62
C GLY A 208 -0.03 -21.18 12.70
N LEU A 209 -1.32 -21.23 12.33
CA LEU A 209 -2.14 -22.46 12.34
C LEU A 209 -1.62 -23.46 11.30
N LEU A 210 -1.40 -23.04 10.07
CA LEU A 210 -0.92 -23.91 9.01
C LEU A 210 0.48 -24.45 9.32
N THR A 211 1.37 -23.60 9.82
CA THR A 211 2.73 -23.99 10.20
C THR A 211 2.76 -24.97 11.36
N GLN A 212 1.89 -24.79 12.36
CA GLN A 212 1.86 -25.64 13.55
C GLN A 212 1.22 -27.01 13.31
N TYR A 213 0.12 -27.09 12.54
CA TYR A 213 -0.68 -28.30 12.41
C TYR A 213 -0.45 -29.08 11.09
N THR A 214 0.22 -28.44 10.10
CA THR A 214 0.48 -29.07 8.81
C THR A 214 1.94 -28.89 8.38
N SER A 215 2.21 -27.88 7.56
CA SER A 215 3.54 -27.48 7.10
C SER A 215 3.50 -26.02 6.68
N TRP A 216 4.62 -25.32 6.82
CA TRP A 216 4.78 -23.96 6.31
C TRP A 216 4.48 -23.84 4.79
N ARG A 217 4.64 -24.93 4.04
CA ARG A 217 4.34 -24.97 2.60
C ARG A 217 2.87 -24.65 2.29
N TRP A 218 1.95 -25.01 3.19
CA TRP A 218 0.53 -24.69 3.05
C TRP A 218 0.22 -23.21 3.10
N VAL A 219 1.09 -22.40 3.70
CA VAL A 219 1.00 -20.94 3.67
C VAL A 219 0.98 -20.42 2.22
N PHE A 220 1.70 -21.08 1.34
CA PHE A 220 1.76 -20.75 -0.09
C PHE A 220 0.71 -21.51 -0.91
N TRP A 221 0.49 -22.79 -0.62
CA TRP A 221 -0.45 -23.61 -1.38
C TRP A 221 -1.91 -23.19 -1.22
N ILE A 222 -2.31 -22.58 -0.11
CA ILE A 222 -3.68 -22.09 0.11
C ILE A 222 -4.09 -21.04 -0.93
N ASN A 223 -3.13 -20.29 -1.48
CA ASN A 223 -3.37 -19.33 -2.53
C ASN A 223 -3.81 -19.99 -3.86
N GLY A 224 -3.49 -21.26 -4.07
CA GLY A 224 -3.89 -22.02 -5.26
C GLY A 224 -5.42 -22.15 -5.39
N PRO A 225 -6.09 -22.88 -4.50
CA PRO A 225 -7.54 -23.07 -4.58
C PRO A 225 -8.31 -21.76 -4.41
N VAL A 226 -7.94 -20.91 -3.45
CA VAL A 226 -8.65 -19.64 -3.21
C VAL A 226 -8.47 -18.69 -4.40
N GLY A 227 -7.25 -18.57 -4.92
CA GLY A 227 -6.96 -17.74 -6.08
C GLY A 227 -7.59 -18.26 -7.36
N GLY A 228 -7.64 -19.59 -7.55
CA GLY A 228 -8.31 -20.21 -8.70
C GLY A 228 -9.81 -19.92 -8.73
N VAL A 229 -10.50 -20.12 -7.59
CA VAL A 229 -11.93 -19.79 -7.47
C VAL A 229 -12.17 -18.30 -7.68
N SER A 230 -11.34 -17.44 -7.06
CA SER A 230 -11.47 -16.01 -7.18
C SER A 230 -11.26 -15.51 -8.61
N LEU A 231 -10.26 -16.04 -9.32
CA LEU A 231 -10.02 -15.76 -10.74
C LEU A 231 -11.21 -16.21 -11.59
N ALA A 232 -11.77 -17.39 -11.34
CA ALA A 232 -12.95 -17.86 -12.06
C ALA A 232 -14.15 -16.93 -11.86
N VAL A 233 -14.44 -16.53 -10.60
CA VAL A 233 -15.50 -15.56 -10.28
C VAL A 233 -15.27 -14.23 -11.00
N PHE A 234 -14.04 -13.71 -10.98
CA PHE A 234 -13.68 -12.49 -11.68
C PHE A 234 -13.92 -12.58 -13.19
N LEU A 235 -13.45 -13.66 -13.84
CA LEU A 235 -13.58 -13.84 -15.30
C LEU A 235 -15.02 -14.00 -15.75
N LEU A 236 -15.85 -14.71 -14.97
CA LEU A 236 -17.28 -14.95 -15.24
C LEU A 236 -18.12 -13.68 -15.00
N ALA A 237 -17.77 -12.91 -13.94
CA ALA A 237 -18.50 -11.69 -13.60
C ALA A 237 -18.10 -10.49 -14.47
N TRP A 238 -17.01 -10.57 -15.26
CA TRP A 238 -16.51 -9.43 -16.04
C TRP A 238 -17.59 -8.90 -17.00
N PRO A 239 -17.86 -7.58 -17.00
CA PRO A 239 -18.92 -6.98 -17.80
C PRO A 239 -18.56 -6.93 -19.30
N GLU A 240 -19.59 -6.89 -20.14
CA GLU A 240 -19.42 -6.61 -21.57
C GLU A 240 -18.90 -5.17 -21.78
N LYS A 241 -18.26 -4.94 -22.92
CA LYS A 241 -17.64 -3.64 -23.26
C LYS A 241 -18.59 -2.44 -23.14
N LYS A 242 -19.90 -2.65 -23.36
CA LYS A 242 -20.93 -1.59 -23.27
C LYS A 242 -21.13 -0.99 -21.89
N TYR A 243 -20.74 -1.73 -20.81
CA TYR A 243 -20.87 -1.29 -19.43
C TYR A 243 -19.58 -0.65 -18.86
N LEU A 244 -18.51 -0.68 -19.63
CA LEU A 244 -17.24 -0.12 -19.24
C LEU A 244 -17.08 1.29 -19.84
N PRO A 245 -16.51 2.26 -19.10
CA PRO A 245 -16.18 3.54 -19.69
C PRO A 245 -15.31 3.32 -20.92
N ALA A 246 -15.56 4.09 -21.98
CA ALA A 246 -14.76 4.06 -23.22
C ALA A 246 -13.34 4.55 -22.91
N LEU A 247 -12.51 3.65 -22.40
CA LEU A 247 -11.09 3.91 -22.16
C LEU A 247 -10.35 3.70 -23.47
N GLU A 248 -9.83 4.77 -24.05
CA GLU A 248 -8.85 4.68 -25.11
C GLU A 248 -7.62 3.94 -24.58
N ARG A 249 -7.29 2.81 -25.21
CA ARG A 249 -6.09 2.04 -24.86
C ARG A 249 -4.85 2.88 -25.16
N ARG A 250 -3.98 3.02 -24.18
CA ARG A 250 -2.69 3.69 -24.39
C ARG A 250 -1.74 2.82 -25.21
N ALA A 251 -0.85 3.44 -25.94
CA ALA A 251 0.19 2.72 -26.66
C ALA A 251 1.33 2.33 -25.69
N TRP A 252 2.03 1.24 -26.00
CA TRP A 252 3.22 0.82 -25.23
C TRP A 252 4.29 1.91 -25.13
N ARG A 253 4.34 2.81 -26.10
CA ARG A 253 5.29 3.94 -26.14
C ARG A 253 5.02 5.00 -25.08
N ASP A 254 3.81 5.01 -24.52
CA ASP A 254 3.39 5.99 -23.53
C ASP A 254 3.72 5.55 -22.10
N VAL A 255 4.26 4.34 -21.92
CA VAL A 255 4.67 3.80 -20.60
C VAL A 255 6.12 4.20 -20.32
N ASP A 256 6.35 4.79 -19.14
CA ASP A 256 7.67 5.18 -18.66
C ASP A 256 8.44 3.99 -18.07
N PHE A 257 8.98 3.12 -18.94
CA PHE A 257 9.78 1.97 -18.52
C PHE A 257 11.09 2.37 -17.83
N VAL A 258 11.70 3.47 -18.25
CA VAL A 258 12.95 3.97 -17.67
C VAL A 258 12.70 4.44 -16.24
N GLY A 259 11.64 5.22 -16.02
CA GLY A 259 11.25 5.63 -14.67
C GLY A 259 10.87 4.46 -13.77
N ALA A 260 10.15 3.46 -14.30
CA ALA A 260 9.81 2.25 -13.55
C ALA A 260 11.07 1.44 -13.15
N PHE A 261 12.02 1.25 -14.09
CA PHE A 261 13.28 0.58 -13.80
C PHE A 261 14.10 1.30 -12.74
N LEU A 262 14.24 2.63 -12.85
CA LEU A 262 14.97 3.44 -11.87
C LEU A 262 14.31 3.39 -10.49
N LEU A 263 12.99 3.35 -10.43
CA LEU A 263 12.23 3.21 -9.19
C LEU A 263 12.52 1.85 -8.50
N ILE A 264 12.45 0.76 -9.25
CA ILE A 264 12.76 -0.59 -8.75
C ILE A 264 14.22 -0.64 -8.30
N ALA A 265 15.15 -0.23 -9.15
CA ALA A 265 16.58 -0.27 -8.89
C ALA A 265 16.95 0.54 -7.64
N SER A 266 16.40 1.76 -7.49
CA SER A 266 16.66 2.59 -6.32
C SER A 266 16.12 1.94 -5.03
N ALA A 267 14.91 1.39 -5.05
CA ALA A 267 14.32 0.74 -3.89
C ALA A 267 15.14 -0.50 -3.45
N VAL A 268 15.47 -1.38 -4.40
CA VAL A 268 16.26 -2.59 -4.14
C VAL A 268 17.65 -2.24 -3.63
N LEU A 269 18.36 -1.34 -4.33
CA LEU A 269 19.74 -0.98 -3.97
C LEU A 269 19.86 -0.23 -2.65
N ILE A 270 18.83 0.52 -2.22
CA ILE A 270 18.81 1.17 -0.92
C ILE A 270 18.58 0.15 0.20
N VAL A 271 17.65 -0.80 0.04
CA VAL A 271 17.29 -1.75 1.10
C VAL A 271 18.32 -2.87 1.24
N PHE A 272 18.91 -3.32 0.14
CA PHE A 272 19.86 -4.43 0.08
C PHE A 272 21.04 -4.36 1.09
N PRO A 273 21.78 -3.24 1.22
CA PRO A 273 22.91 -3.17 2.14
C PRO A 273 22.50 -3.30 3.61
N PHE A 274 21.35 -2.75 4.01
CA PHE A 274 20.86 -2.91 5.38
C PHE A 274 20.52 -4.37 5.68
N GLN A 275 19.93 -5.07 4.72
CA GLN A 275 19.61 -6.49 4.86
C GLN A 275 20.88 -7.38 4.97
N ASN A 276 21.90 -7.07 4.18
CA ASN A 276 23.17 -7.80 4.22
C ASN A 276 24.13 -7.34 5.33
N SER A 277 23.77 -6.33 6.12
CA SER A 277 24.64 -5.81 7.17
C SER A 277 24.91 -6.83 8.29
N SER A 278 24.09 -7.85 8.44
CA SER A 278 24.34 -8.97 9.35
C SER A 278 25.54 -9.82 8.92
N ARG A 279 25.83 -9.90 7.62
CA ARG A 279 26.97 -10.66 7.05
C ARG A 279 28.25 -9.85 6.93
N THR A 280 28.17 -8.52 6.88
CA THR A 280 29.33 -7.64 6.65
C THR A 280 29.80 -6.98 7.94
N PRO A 281 31.11 -7.03 8.28
CA PRO A 281 31.59 -6.58 9.59
C PRO A 281 31.60 -5.08 9.81
N ALA A 282 31.45 -4.24 8.79
CA ALA A 282 31.54 -2.79 8.93
C ALA A 282 30.57 -2.02 8.03
N TRP A 283 29.89 -1.03 8.61
CA TRP A 283 29.07 -0.06 7.89
C TRP A 283 29.87 0.79 6.87
N SER A 284 31.20 0.80 6.99
CA SER A 284 32.13 1.44 6.07
C SER A 284 32.59 0.52 4.94
N SER A 285 32.13 -0.73 4.88
CA SER A 285 32.55 -1.67 3.84
C SER A 285 32.00 -1.28 2.46
N ALA A 286 32.80 -1.56 1.40
CA ALA A 286 32.36 -1.33 0.03
C ALA A 286 31.07 -2.09 -0.32
N ILE A 287 30.86 -3.28 0.25
CA ILE A 287 29.65 -4.10 0.07
C ILE A 287 28.41 -3.39 0.62
N PHE A 288 28.55 -2.57 1.67
CA PHE A 288 27.45 -1.76 2.21
C PHE A 288 27.30 -0.43 1.45
N LEU A 289 28.39 0.32 1.28
CA LEU A 289 28.35 1.67 0.73
C LEU A 289 28.08 1.70 -0.78
N ALA A 290 28.63 0.76 -1.57
CA ALA A 290 28.46 0.81 -3.01
C ALA A 290 26.99 0.64 -3.46
N PRO A 291 26.22 -0.37 -2.97
CA PRO A 291 24.79 -0.47 -3.33
C PRO A 291 23.98 0.70 -2.79
N LEU A 292 24.26 1.19 -1.58
CA LEU A 292 23.55 2.34 -1.00
C LEU A 292 23.74 3.59 -1.85
N LEU A 293 24.99 3.93 -2.20
CA LEU A 293 25.29 5.09 -3.04
C LEU A 293 24.72 4.93 -4.46
N ALA A 294 24.81 3.73 -5.04
CA ALA A 294 24.18 3.41 -6.32
C ALA A 294 22.65 3.57 -6.27
N GLY A 295 22.01 3.14 -5.17
CA GLY A 295 20.58 3.30 -4.97
C GLY A 295 20.14 4.76 -4.83
N ILE A 296 20.89 5.55 -4.05
CA ILE A 296 20.67 7.02 -3.94
C ILE A 296 20.89 7.71 -5.29
N PHE A 297 21.92 7.31 -6.02
CA PHE A 297 22.18 7.82 -7.37
C PHE A 297 21.05 7.45 -8.34
N ALA A 298 20.56 6.20 -8.32
CA ALA A 298 19.42 5.77 -9.13
C ALA A 298 18.14 6.58 -8.80
N LEU A 299 17.92 6.88 -7.51
CA LEU A 299 16.81 7.73 -7.06
C LEU A 299 16.97 9.18 -7.59
N ALA A 300 18.16 9.75 -7.53
CA ALA A 300 18.44 11.06 -8.12
C ALA A 300 18.22 11.07 -9.63
N CYS A 301 18.68 10.02 -10.33
CA CYS A 301 18.42 9.81 -11.76
C CYS A 301 16.93 9.70 -12.06
N LEU A 302 16.14 9.03 -11.23
CA LEU A 302 14.68 8.96 -11.37
C LEU A 302 14.05 10.37 -11.35
N PHE A 303 14.37 11.19 -10.35
CA PHE A 303 13.85 12.56 -10.28
C PHE A 303 14.31 13.43 -11.46
N ALA A 304 15.59 13.32 -11.85
CA ALA A 304 16.12 14.01 -13.02
C ALA A 304 15.41 13.59 -14.31
N TRP A 305 15.18 12.29 -14.51
CA TRP A 305 14.44 11.73 -15.64
C TRP A 305 13.01 12.24 -15.71
N GLN A 306 12.28 12.20 -14.57
CA GLN A 306 10.91 12.70 -14.50
C GLN A 306 10.83 14.20 -14.81
N ALA A 307 11.77 15.00 -14.29
CA ALA A 307 11.86 16.43 -14.58
C ALA A 307 12.20 16.69 -16.07
N PHE A 308 13.11 15.91 -16.64
CA PHE A 308 13.45 15.99 -18.08
C PHE A 308 12.22 15.66 -18.93
N LEU A 309 11.56 14.56 -18.67
CA LEU A 309 10.38 14.10 -19.40
C LEU A 309 9.25 15.15 -19.32
N ALA A 310 9.00 15.70 -18.14
CA ALA A 310 8.00 16.76 -17.94
C ALA A 310 8.33 18.03 -18.76
N ARG A 311 9.61 18.44 -18.80
CA ARG A 311 10.06 19.60 -19.60
C ARG A 311 9.94 19.33 -21.09
N HIS A 312 10.29 18.12 -21.53
CA HIS A 312 10.21 17.71 -22.94
C HIS A 312 8.76 17.74 -23.43
N LEU A 313 7.83 17.14 -22.67
CA LEU A 313 6.41 17.14 -23.01
C LEU A 313 5.78 18.55 -23.01
N ARG A 314 6.16 19.41 -22.04
CA ARG A 314 5.73 20.82 -22.04
C ARG A 314 6.21 21.57 -23.29
N ARG A 315 7.42 21.29 -23.77
CA ARG A 315 7.97 21.89 -25.00
C ARG A 315 7.24 21.37 -26.26
N ARG A 316 6.93 20.07 -26.33
CA ARG A 316 6.15 19.47 -27.43
C ARG A 316 4.73 20.05 -27.48
N ARG A 317 4.02 20.12 -26.36
CA ARG A 317 2.68 20.74 -26.28
C ARG A 317 2.66 22.20 -26.74
N ARG A 318 3.74 22.96 -26.52
CA ARG A 318 3.84 24.35 -27.03
C ARG A 318 4.07 24.42 -28.55
N ARG A 319 4.68 23.40 -29.15
CA ARG A 319 5.00 23.37 -30.58
C ARG A 319 3.89 22.75 -31.45
N GLN A 320 3.13 21.83 -30.91
CA GLN A 320 2.02 21.14 -31.59
C GLN A 320 0.70 21.58 -30.96
N SER A 321 0.05 22.54 -31.58
CA SER A 321 -1.32 22.93 -31.24
C SER A 321 -2.25 21.78 -31.60
N GLY A 322 -2.71 20.99 -30.63
CA GLY A 322 -3.90 20.17 -30.78
C GLY A 322 -3.82 18.65 -30.70
N SER A 323 -2.65 17.99 -30.60
CA SER A 323 -2.65 16.52 -30.47
C SER A 323 -2.78 16.08 -28.99
N ARG A 324 -3.91 15.46 -28.66
CA ARG A 324 -4.27 14.97 -27.32
C ARG A 324 -3.54 13.67 -26.94
N ASN A 325 -2.94 12.98 -27.89
CA ASN A 325 -2.47 11.60 -27.74
C ASN A 325 -1.05 11.43 -27.18
N ASP A 326 -0.32 12.49 -26.87
CA ASP A 326 1.08 12.40 -26.37
C ASP A 326 1.18 12.53 -24.82
N GLU A 327 0.23 11.99 -24.08
CA GLU A 327 0.35 11.95 -22.61
C GLU A 327 1.12 10.71 -22.14
N ILE A 328 2.44 10.84 -22.03
CA ILE A 328 3.26 9.81 -21.39
C ILE A 328 2.82 9.66 -19.93
N ALA A 329 2.59 8.42 -19.54
CA ALA A 329 2.19 8.05 -18.20
C ALA A 329 3.43 8.00 -17.28
N PHE A 330 3.72 9.09 -16.56
CA PHE A 330 4.83 9.19 -15.62
C PHE A 330 4.80 8.07 -14.58
N ALA A 331 5.96 7.50 -14.24
CA ALA A 331 6.09 6.59 -13.10
C ALA A 331 5.82 7.35 -11.78
N LEU A 332 6.34 8.58 -11.66
CA LEU A 332 6.05 9.51 -10.56
C LEU A 332 5.62 10.87 -11.14
N PRO A 333 4.31 11.18 -11.23
CA PRO A 333 3.83 12.42 -11.83
C PRO A 333 4.38 13.66 -11.08
N PRO A 334 5.20 14.52 -11.74
CA PRO A 334 5.77 15.69 -11.06
C PRO A 334 4.72 16.70 -10.59
N ALA A 335 3.55 16.70 -11.21
CA ALA A 335 2.42 17.54 -10.81
C ALA A 335 1.89 17.17 -9.41
N LEU A 336 1.87 15.89 -9.06
CA LEU A 336 1.47 15.41 -7.74
C LEU A 336 2.51 15.76 -6.68
N LEU A 337 3.79 15.47 -6.96
CA LEU A 337 4.88 15.76 -6.02
C LEU A 337 5.12 17.26 -5.82
N GLY A 338 4.74 18.09 -6.79
CA GLY A 338 4.76 19.56 -6.67
C GLY A 338 3.69 20.11 -5.69
N ASN A 339 2.66 19.32 -5.36
CA ASN A 339 1.70 19.71 -4.32
C ASN A 339 2.27 19.38 -2.94
N ARG A 340 2.55 20.42 -2.14
CA ARG A 340 3.13 20.30 -0.79
C ARG A 340 2.33 19.35 0.11
N ILE A 341 1.01 19.42 0.07
CA ILE A 341 0.14 18.62 0.94
C ILE A 341 0.22 17.15 0.54
N TYR A 342 0.18 16.88 -0.77
CA TYR A 342 0.32 15.52 -1.30
C TYR A 342 1.71 14.95 -0.97
N ALA A 343 2.77 15.69 -1.22
CA ALA A 343 4.15 15.25 -0.94
C ALA A 343 4.37 14.97 0.55
N ALA A 344 3.86 15.84 1.44
CA ALA A 344 3.93 15.63 2.88
C ALA A 344 3.15 14.38 3.32
N ALA A 345 1.96 14.14 2.76
CA ALA A 345 1.16 12.94 3.07
C ALA A 345 1.83 11.64 2.58
N VAL A 346 2.47 11.67 1.40
CA VAL A 346 3.24 10.53 0.86
C VAL A 346 4.45 10.23 1.76
N LEU A 347 5.21 11.24 2.14
CA LEU A 347 6.37 11.07 3.03
C LEU A 347 5.94 10.61 4.43
N HIS A 348 4.85 11.16 4.97
CA HIS A 348 4.24 10.67 6.21
C HIS A 348 3.89 9.18 6.13
N ALA A 349 3.28 8.74 5.01
CA ALA A 349 2.93 7.33 4.81
C ALA A 349 4.17 6.41 4.79
N ALA A 350 5.29 6.85 4.20
CA ALA A 350 6.57 6.13 4.25
C ALA A 350 7.07 5.97 5.68
N LEU A 351 7.13 7.09 6.42
CA LEU A 351 7.69 7.13 7.76
C LEU A 351 6.83 6.35 8.77
N THR A 352 5.51 6.28 8.61
CA THR A 352 4.62 5.49 9.47
C THR A 352 4.56 4.01 9.07
N GLY A 353 4.83 3.69 7.81
CA GLY A 353 5.00 2.31 7.33
C GLY A 353 6.18 1.60 7.98
N PHE A 354 7.28 2.32 8.24
CA PHE A 354 8.51 1.81 8.86
C PHE A 354 8.25 1.10 10.20
N PRO A 355 7.71 1.74 11.26
CA PRO A 355 7.49 1.08 12.54
C PRO A 355 6.42 0.00 12.47
N TYR A 356 5.41 0.15 11.62
CA TYR A 356 4.33 -0.82 11.54
C TYR A 356 4.79 -2.19 11.02
N LEU A 357 5.43 -2.23 9.85
CA LEU A 357 5.93 -3.50 9.30
C LEU A 357 7.08 -4.07 10.14
N LEU A 358 7.94 -3.22 10.71
CA LEU A 358 8.93 -3.67 11.68
C LEU A 358 8.25 -4.43 12.82
N CYS A 359 7.21 -3.88 13.43
CA CYS A 359 6.47 -4.56 14.50
C CYS A 359 5.81 -5.86 14.02
N VAL A 360 5.17 -5.87 12.85
CA VAL A 360 4.52 -7.06 12.29
C VAL A 360 5.50 -8.24 12.14
N TYR A 361 6.75 -7.97 11.79
CA TYR A 361 7.78 -9.03 11.63
C TYR A 361 8.60 -9.30 12.89
N ALA A 362 8.97 -8.28 13.66
CA ALA A 362 9.83 -8.45 14.82
C ALA A 362 9.10 -9.07 16.03
N PHE A 363 7.83 -8.76 16.26
CA PHE A 363 7.11 -9.27 17.43
C PHE A 363 6.79 -10.77 17.37
N PRO A 364 6.35 -11.38 16.25
CA PRO A 364 6.22 -12.84 16.18
C PRO A 364 7.52 -13.56 16.50
N VAL A 365 8.65 -13.05 15.98
CA VAL A 365 9.98 -13.56 16.29
C VAL A 365 10.27 -13.45 17.79
N ARG A 366 10.01 -12.29 18.41
CA ARG A 366 10.16 -12.11 19.84
C ARG A 366 9.31 -13.08 20.64
N PHE A 367 8.02 -13.24 20.30
CA PHE A 367 7.12 -14.12 21.04
C PHE A 367 7.58 -15.58 20.96
N GLN A 368 8.10 -16.01 19.82
CA GLN A 368 8.63 -17.36 19.66
C GLN A 368 9.98 -17.54 20.39
N VAL A 369 10.94 -16.64 20.21
CA VAL A 369 12.30 -16.75 20.75
C VAL A 369 12.39 -16.39 22.22
N VAL A 370 11.84 -15.23 22.63
CA VAL A 370 12.01 -14.74 24.01
C VAL A 370 11.06 -15.43 24.98
N TYR A 371 9.82 -15.66 24.54
CA TYR A 371 8.77 -16.22 25.38
C TYR A 371 8.45 -17.69 25.12
N GLY A 372 9.11 -18.34 24.15
CA GLY A 372 8.91 -19.76 23.81
C GLY A 372 7.49 -20.09 23.32
N ARG A 373 6.82 -19.12 22.69
CA ARG A 373 5.44 -19.32 22.21
C ARG A 373 5.46 -20.02 20.86
N SER A 374 4.43 -20.86 20.63
CA SER A 374 4.25 -21.49 19.32
C SER A 374 3.94 -20.45 18.23
N ALA A 375 4.15 -20.81 16.96
CA ALA A 375 3.85 -19.94 15.81
C ALA A 375 2.40 -19.43 15.83
N LEU A 376 1.44 -20.31 16.18
CA LEU A 376 0.04 -19.93 16.33
C LEU A 376 -0.18 -18.92 17.47
N GLN A 377 0.41 -19.18 18.63
CA GLN A 377 0.30 -18.26 19.77
C GLN A 377 0.92 -16.90 19.47
N ALA A 378 2.06 -16.87 18.78
CA ALA A 378 2.70 -15.64 18.34
C ALA A 378 1.80 -14.85 17.36
N GLY A 379 1.14 -15.53 16.44
CA GLY A 379 0.16 -14.93 15.53
C GLY A 379 -1.06 -14.35 16.26
N LEU A 380 -1.62 -15.12 17.22
CA LEU A 380 -2.75 -14.68 18.04
C LEU A 380 -2.40 -13.45 18.91
N MET A 381 -1.16 -13.34 19.38
CA MET A 381 -0.70 -12.20 20.16
C MET A 381 -0.55 -10.91 19.35
N LEU A 382 -0.49 -10.99 18.01
CA LEU A 382 -0.55 -9.81 17.13
C LEU A 382 -1.98 -9.30 16.88
N LEU A 383 -3.01 -10.10 17.13
CA LEU A 383 -4.40 -9.73 16.83
C LEU A 383 -4.83 -8.41 17.47
N PRO A 384 -4.48 -8.08 18.72
CA PRO A 384 -4.85 -6.79 19.32
C PRO A 384 -4.32 -5.59 18.53
N MET A 385 -3.07 -5.65 18.02
CA MET A 385 -2.47 -4.61 17.19
C MET A 385 -3.21 -4.49 15.85
N LEU A 386 -3.48 -5.62 15.21
CA LEU A 386 -4.11 -5.65 13.89
C LEU A 386 -5.59 -5.21 13.95
N ALA A 387 -6.33 -5.66 14.97
CA ALA A 387 -7.70 -5.22 15.22
C ALA A 387 -7.76 -3.70 15.53
N ALA A 388 -6.80 -3.20 16.31
CA ALA A 388 -6.67 -1.77 16.60
C ALA A 388 -6.37 -0.96 15.32
N SER A 389 -5.58 -1.50 14.39
CA SER A 389 -5.33 -0.82 13.11
C SER A 389 -6.59 -0.74 12.24
N ALA A 390 -7.40 -1.80 12.23
CA ALA A 390 -8.72 -1.77 11.58
C ALA A 390 -9.64 -0.71 12.21
N ALA A 391 -9.71 -0.66 13.55
CA ALA A 391 -10.48 0.35 14.28
C ALA A 391 -9.98 1.77 13.98
N GLY A 392 -8.67 1.99 13.92
CA GLY A 392 -8.05 3.26 13.54
C GLY A 392 -8.44 3.70 12.12
N THR A 393 -8.49 2.77 11.18
CA THR A 393 -8.92 3.02 9.79
C THR A 393 -10.37 3.51 9.75
N VAL A 394 -11.28 2.84 10.46
CA VAL A 394 -12.68 3.23 10.57
C VAL A 394 -12.82 4.61 11.23
N LEU A 395 -12.07 4.85 12.31
CA LEU A 395 -12.08 6.12 13.03
C LEU A 395 -11.59 7.28 12.15
N ALA A 396 -10.52 7.09 11.36
CA ALA A 396 -10.05 8.09 10.40
C ALA A 396 -11.13 8.43 9.37
N GLY A 397 -11.84 7.42 8.85
CA GLY A 397 -12.99 7.60 7.96
C GLY A 397 -14.12 8.38 8.61
N ALA A 398 -14.47 8.09 9.86
CA ALA A 398 -15.51 8.76 10.61
C ALA A 398 -15.18 10.23 10.92
N VAL A 399 -13.91 10.52 11.22
CA VAL A 399 -13.45 11.88 11.56
C VAL A 399 -13.35 12.77 10.33
N ASN A 400 -12.88 12.23 9.19
CA ASN A 400 -12.59 13.02 7.98
C ASN A 400 -13.66 12.90 6.89
N GLY A 401 -14.57 11.91 6.98
CA GLY A 401 -15.66 11.68 6.03
C GLY A 401 -16.98 12.35 6.44
N GLY A 402 -18.01 12.20 5.63
CA GLY A 402 -19.38 12.49 6.00
C GLY A 402 -19.76 13.98 6.12
N GLY A 403 -19.28 14.84 5.21
CA GLY A 403 -19.69 16.26 5.15
C GLY A 403 -19.11 17.15 6.25
N ARG A 404 -18.23 16.64 7.10
CA ARG A 404 -17.52 17.42 8.12
C ARG A 404 -16.29 18.11 7.54
N LYS A 405 -15.92 19.26 8.09
CA LYS A 405 -14.66 19.93 7.77
C LYS A 405 -13.48 19.00 8.07
N GLN A 406 -12.56 18.90 7.13
CA GLN A 406 -11.41 18.00 7.20
C GLN A 406 -10.52 18.30 8.41
N ARG A 407 -10.12 17.24 9.10
CA ARG A 407 -9.18 17.26 10.23
C ARG A 407 -7.95 16.36 9.96
N PHE A 408 -7.48 16.34 8.72
CA PHE A 408 -6.36 15.46 8.34
C PHE A 408 -5.11 15.71 9.15
N LEU A 409 -4.76 16.98 9.40
CA LEU A 409 -3.57 17.32 10.20
C LEU A 409 -3.67 16.70 11.60
N GLU A 410 -4.78 16.94 12.29
CA GLU A 410 -5.00 16.42 13.63
C GLU A 410 -5.03 14.89 13.67
N THR A 411 -5.66 14.27 12.68
CA THR A 411 -5.72 12.80 12.55
C THR A 411 -4.34 12.20 12.35
N LEU A 412 -3.51 12.77 11.46
CA LEU A 412 -2.17 12.28 11.17
C LEU A 412 -1.19 12.55 12.32
N LEU A 413 -1.31 13.69 13.03
CA LEU A 413 -0.53 13.96 14.24
C LEU A 413 -0.92 13.00 15.37
N ALA A 414 -2.21 12.76 15.60
CA ALA A 414 -2.67 11.78 16.58
C ALA A 414 -2.16 10.38 16.24
N ALA A 415 -2.13 10.01 14.96
CA ALA A 415 -1.58 8.75 14.49
C ALA A 415 -0.10 8.59 14.89
N CYS A 416 0.75 9.58 14.56
CA CYS A 416 2.17 9.56 14.95
C CYS A 416 2.35 9.53 16.47
N SER A 417 1.55 10.30 17.22
CA SER A 417 1.64 10.36 18.67
C SER A 417 1.31 9.02 19.33
N LEU A 418 0.23 8.34 18.86
CA LEU A 418 -0.15 7.02 19.35
C LEU A 418 0.90 5.95 19.01
N MET A 419 1.44 5.96 17.78
CA MET A 419 2.50 5.03 17.40
C MET A 419 3.76 5.28 18.24
N MET A 420 4.16 6.54 18.41
CA MET A 420 5.34 6.91 19.20
C MET A 420 5.17 6.54 20.69
N LEU A 421 3.98 6.73 21.24
CA LEU A 421 3.65 6.29 22.61
C LEU A 421 3.79 4.77 22.74
N GLY A 422 3.21 3.99 21.81
CA GLY A 422 3.29 2.54 21.83
C GLY A 422 4.74 2.05 21.70
N CYS A 423 5.50 2.52 20.71
CA CYS A 423 6.91 2.17 20.55
C CYS A 423 7.76 2.61 21.74
N GLY A 424 7.53 3.82 22.27
CA GLY A 424 8.25 4.32 23.44
C GLY A 424 8.02 3.47 24.69
N LEU A 425 6.77 3.08 24.95
CA LEU A 425 6.43 2.21 26.08
C LEU A 425 7.00 0.79 25.91
N GLU A 426 7.11 0.27 24.68
CA GLU A 426 7.76 -1.03 24.43
C GLU A 426 9.25 -1.04 24.81
N THR A 427 9.93 0.11 24.84
CA THR A 427 11.32 0.18 25.31
C THR A 427 11.48 -0.16 26.79
N THR A 428 10.40 -0.06 27.56
CA THR A 428 10.36 -0.38 29.01
C THR A 428 10.07 -1.84 29.29
N ALA A 429 9.64 -2.62 28.27
CA ALA A 429 9.34 -4.04 28.41
C ALA A 429 10.64 -4.85 28.56
N GLY A 430 10.91 -5.33 29.75
CA GLY A 430 12.06 -6.15 30.10
C GLY A 430 11.90 -7.62 29.70
N PRO A 431 12.97 -8.43 29.80
CA PRO A 431 12.84 -9.88 29.74
C PRO A 431 12.07 -10.37 30.95
N SER A 432 10.96 -11.08 30.73
CA SER A 432 10.23 -11.74 31.81
C SER A 432 11.08 -12.89 32.37
N THR A 433 11.23 -12.95 33.67
CA THR A 433 11.92 -14.06 34.37
C THR A 433 11.14 -15.38 34.27
N ASP A 434 9.81 -15.28 34.12
CA ASP A 434 8.91 -16.44 34.20
C ASP A 434 8.43 -16.95 32.80
N GLY A 435 8.97 -16.41 31.71
CA GLY A 435 8.54 -16.79 30.35
C GLY A 435 7.11 -16.36 30.00
N ALA A 436 6.41 -15.63 30.89
CA ALA A 436 5.09 -15.09 30.60
C ALA A 436 5.18 -13.78 29.80
N VAL A 437 4.33 -13.62 28.79
CA VAL A 437 4.20 -12.34 28.08
C VAL A 437 3.44 -11.38 28.97
N GLU A 438 4.06 -10.27 29.33
CA GLU A 438 3.39 -9.25 30.13
C GLU A 438 2.24 -8.62 29.34
N PRO A 439 1.01 -8.54 29.90
CA PRO A 439 -0.15 -7.95 29.19
C PRO A 439 0.09 -6.53 28.68
N LYS A 440 1.00 -5.78 29.34
CA LYS A 440 1.38 -4.42 28.91
C LYS A 440 1.97 -4.37 27.51
N VAL A 441 2.74 -5.39 27.08
CA VAL A 441 3.31 -5.48 25.72
C VAL A 441 2.19 -5.48 24.69
N LEU A 442 1.13 -6.27 24.90
CA LEU A 442 -0.02 -6.30 24.01
C LEU A 442 -0.78 -4.97 23.99
N ALA A 443 -0.91 -4.31 25.16
CA ALA A 443 -1.55 -3.00 25.24
C ALA A 443 -0.75 -1.90 24.50
N PHE A 444 0.58 -1.95 24.54
CA PHE A 444 1.43 -1.01 23.80
C PHE A 444 1.32 -1.22 22.29
N LEU A 445 1.26 -2.48 21.83
CA LEU A 445 1.02 -2.82 20.44
C LEU A 445 -0.34 -2.33 19.93
N VAL A 446 -1.39 -2.32 20.76
CA VAL A 446 -2.69 -1.72 20.42
C VAL A 446 -2.53 -0.24 20.04
N SER A 447 -1.73 0.53 20.80
CA SER A 447 -1.46 1.93 20.47
C SER A 447 -0.77 2.10 19.11
N VAL A 448 0.21 1.23 18.82
CA VAL A 448 0.89 1.22 17.51
C VAL A 448 -0.11 0.92 16.39
N GLY A 449 -0.92 -0.12 16.56
CA GLY A 449 -1.94 -0.51 15.57
C GLY A 449 -2.96 0.60 15.31
N LEU A 450 -3.56 1.16 16.38
CA LEU A 450 -4.55 2.24 16.26
C LEU A 450 -3.96 3.45 15.53
N GLY A 451 -2.75 3.86 15.89
CA GLY A 451 -2.04 4.96 15.22
C GLY A 451 -1.78 4.66 13.75
N PHE A 452 -1.33 3.45 13.41
CA PHE A 452 -1.11 3.08 12.00
C PHE A 452 -2.42 3.11 11.20
N GLY A 453 -3.52 2.58 11.73
CA GLY A 453 -4.82 2.64 11.06
C GLY A 453 -5.28 4.05 10.76
N LEU A 454 -5.14 4.97 11.73
CA LEU A 454 -5.41 6.40 11.55
C LEU A 454 -4.53 7.01 10.45
N SER A 455 -3.22 6.69 10.45
CA SER A 455 -2.26 7.15 9.43
C SER A 455 -2.61 6.62 8.06
N ALA A 456 -2.82 5.31 7.94
CA ALA A 456 -3.02 4.63 6.67
C ALA A 456 -4.26 5.14 5.94
N ALA A 457 -5.40 5.23 6.64
CA ALA A 457 -6.63 5.74 6.06
C ALA A 457 -6.57 7.26 5.85
N GLY A 458 -6.08 8.03 6.83
CA GLY A 458 -5.98 9.48 6.73
C GLY A 458 -5.11 9.95 5.57
N ALA A 459 -3.92 9.36 5.39
CA ALA A 459 -3.03 9.68 4.27
C ALA A 459 -3.64 9.27 2.93
N THR A 460 -4.27 8.10 2.83
CA THR A 460 -4.93 7.61 1.61
C THR A 460 -6.10 8.50 1.21
N MET A 461 -6.95 8.92 2.16
CA MET A 461 -8.07 9.84 1.90
C MET A 461 -7.57 11.23 1.46
N LEU A 462 -6.54 11.75 2.15
CA LEU A 462 -5.97 13.06 1.84
C LEU A 462 -5.34 13.10 0.45
N THR A 463 -4.53 12.11 0.13
CA THR A 463 -3.87 12.03 -1.18
C THR A 463 -4.86 11.81 -2.32
N GLY A 464 -5.93 11.05 -2.08
CA GLY A 464 -7.04 10.93 -3.03
C GLY A 464 -7.78 12.25 -3.25
N ALA A 465 -8.01 13.02 -2.20
CA ALA A 465 -8.68 14.33 -2.30
C ALA A 465 -7.81 15.39 -2.99
N GLU A 466 -6.48 15.37 -2.78
CA GLU A 466 -5.54 16.33 -3.40
C GLU A 466 -5.12 15.95 -4.83
N ALA A 467 -5.32 14.70 -5.25
CA ALA A 467 -4.98 14.25 -6.59
C ALA A 467 -6.03 14.69 -7.63
N PRO A 468 -5.61 15.08 -8.85
CA PRO A 468 -6.52 15.26 -9.98
C PRO A 468 -7.23 13.95 -10.33
N VAL A 469 -8.47 14.03 -10.87
CA VAL A 469 -9.29 12.84 -11.16
C VAL A 469 -8.58 11.86 -12.11
N TRP A 470 -7.88 12.37 -13.11
CA TRP A 470 -7.13 11.54 -14.10
C TRP A 470 -5.84 10.91 -13.56
N GLU A 471 -5.31 11.37 -12.42
CA GLU A 471 -4.12 10.81 -11.77
C GLU A 471 -4.45 10.09 -10.46
N HIS A 472 -5.73 9.95 -10.12
CA HIS A 472 -6.16 9.39 -8.83
C HIS A 472 -5.61 7.97 -8.60
N ALA A 473 -5.65 7.10 -9.61
CA ALA A 473 -5.12 5.74 -9.52
C ALA A 473 -3.60 5.73 -9.26
N SER A 474 -2.84 6.58 -9.98
CA SER A 474 -1.40 6.73 -9.79
C SER A 474 -1.07 7.28 -8.41
N ALA A 475 -1.84 8.28 -7.95
CA ALA A 475 -1.67 8.89 -6.65
C ALA A 475 -1.84 7.89 -5.50
N GLN A 476 -2.87 7.02 -5.57
CA GLN A 476 -3.10 5.95 -4.60
C GLN A 476 -2.02 4.87 -4.66
N GLY A 477 -1.59 4.49 -5.86
CA GLY A 477 -0.49 3.55 -6.06
C GLY A 477 0.81 4.03 -5.42
N ILE A 478 1.18 5.32 -5.60
CA ILE A 478 2.38 5.92 -5.01
C ILE A 478 2.33 5.87 -3.48
N VAL A 479 1.21 6.25 -2.86
CA VAL A 479 1.06 6.22 -1.39
C VAL A 479 1.24 4.81 -0.84
N ALA A 480 0.61 3.82 -1.48
CA ALA A 480 0.75 2.43 -1.07
C ALA A 480 2.20 1.94 -1.22
N GLN A 481 2.84 2.22 -2.36
CA GLN A 481 4.23 1.84 -2.61
C GLN A 481 5.21 2.47 -1.61
N VAL A 482 5.09 3.77 -1.38
CA VAL A 482 6.01 4.49 -0.49
C VAL A 482 5.83 4.02 0.97
N ARG A 483 4.60 3.64 1.37
CA ARG A 483 4.33 3.03 2.68
C ARG A 483 5.03 1.68 2.82
N ILE A 484 4.95 0.83 1.80
CA ILE A 484 5.62 -0.48 1.77
C ILE A 484 7.14 -0.30 1.75
N PHE A 485 7.67 0.67 0.99
CA PHE A 485 9.09 1.01 1.01
C PHE A 485 9.58 1.38 2.41
N GLY A 486 8.83 2.26 3.11
CA GLY A 486 9.12 2.57 4.50
C GLY A 486 9.15 1.34 5.39
N GLY A 487 8.17 0.45 5.22
CA GLY A 487 8.09 -0.82 5.94
C GLY A 487 9.24 -1.77 5.64
N SER A 488 9.64 -1.92 4.38
CA SER A 488 10.80 -2.73 3.97
C SER A 488 12.10 -2.18 4.59
N MET A 489 12.24 -0.86 4.67
CA MET A 489 13.35 -0.22 5.40
C MET A 489 13.30 -0.55 6.89
N GLY A 490 12.11 -0.60 7.50
CA GLY A 490 11.93 -1.01 8.90
C GLY A 490 12.40 -2.44 9.16
N ILE A 491 11.97 -3.39 8.32
CA ILE A 491 12.40 -4.80 8.41
C ILE A 491 13.92 -4.91 8.23
N ALA A 492 14.49 -4.22 7.24
CA ALA A 492 15.92 -4.24 6.97
C ALA A 492 16.74 -3.62 8.11
N ALA A 493 16.25 -2.53 8.71
CA ALA A 493 16.87 -1.90 9.87
C ALA A 493 16.86 -2.81 11.10
N SER A 494 15.74 -3.48 11.37
CA SER A 494 15.63 -4.46 12.46
C SER A 494 16.59 -5.64 12.27
N SER A 495 16.73 -6.14 11.02
CA SER A 495 17.72 -7.19 10.69
C SER A 495 19.14 -6.73 10.97
N ALA A 496 19.47 -5.49 10.60
CA ALA A 496 20.80 -4.90 10.82
C ALA A 496 21.11 -4.76 12.32
N ILE A 497 20.15 -4.28 13.11
CA ILE A 497 20.27 -4.11 14.56
C ILE A 497 20.42 -5.47 15.24
N LEU A 498 19.57 -6.45 14.89
CA LEU A 498 19.67 -7.81 15.41
C LEU A 498 21.03 -8.44 15.09
N GLY A 499 21.51 -8.36 13.84
CA GLY A 499 22.81 -8.86 13.45
C GLY A 499 23.97 -8.19 14.20
N ALA A 500 23.92 -6.86 14.42
CA ALA A 500 24.92 -6.16 15.21
C ALA A 500 24.93 -6.62 16.68
N LYS A 501 23.74 -6.83 17.30
CA LYS A 501 23.63 -7.31 18.67
C LYS A 501 24.03 -8.75 18.84
N THR A 502 23.75 -9.60 17.88
CA THR A 502 24.19 -11.00 17.86
C THR A 502 25.72 -11.07 17.84
N ARG A 503 26.38 -10.31 16.96
CA ARG A 503 27.86 -10.25 16.90
C ARG A 503 28.51 -9.78 18.20
N SER A 504 27.90 -8.83 18.90
CA SER A 504 28.45 -8.28 20.15
C SER A 504 28.06 -9.06 21.41
N GLY A 505 26.99 -9.83 21.36
CA GLY A 505 26.39 -10.46 22.54
C GLY A 505 26.49 -11.97 22.62
N MET A 506 26.94 -12.63 21.53
CA MET A 506 27.09 -14.09 21.49
C MET A 506 28.57 -14.51 21.42
N PRO A 507 28.97 -15.58 22.12
CA PRO A 507 30.27 -16.22 21.93
C PRO A 507 30.41 -16.71 20.47
N GLY A 508 31.42 -16.24 19.74
CA GLY A 508 31.62 -16.59 18.33
C GLY A 508 30.94 -15.63 17.33
N GLY A 509 30.19 -14.62 17.78
CA GLY A 509 29.65 -13.55 16.93
C GLY A 509 28.41 -13.91 16.09
N SER A 510 27.92 -15.14 16.17
CA SER A 510 26.73 -15.64 15.47
C SER A 510 25.90 -16.54 16.38
N VAL A 511 24.63 -16.73 16.06
CA VAL A 511 23.81 -17.81 16.66
C VAL A 511 24.13 -19.09 15.87
N PRO A 512 24.70 -20.14 16.50
CA PRO A 512 24.98 -21.38 15.80
C PRO A 512 23.73 -21.95 15.14
N SER A 513 23.87 -22.52 13.93
CA SER A 513 22.75 -23.12 13.19
C SER A 513 22.07 -24.23 13.97
N GLU A 514 22.85 -25.07 14.68
CA GLU A 514 22.32 -26.09 15.60
C GLU A 514 21.39 -25.48 16.67
N MET A 515 21.72 -24.31 17.18
CA MET A 515 20.94 -23.63 18.19
C MET A 515 19.62 -23.09 17.64
N LEU A 516 19.58 -22.63 16.38
CA LEU A 516 18.36 -22.22 15.68
C LEU A 516 17.45 -23.42 15.41
N THR A 517 18.03 -24.55 14.99
CA THR A 517 17.30 -25.80 14.74
C THR A 517 16.68 -26.32 16.04
N HIS A 518 17.45 -26.34 17.14
CA HIS A 518 16.95 -26.74 18.45
C HIS A 518 15.87 -25.80 18.99
N MET A 519 15.96 -24.49 18.71
CA MET A 519 14.90 -23.54 19.09
C MET A 519 13.57 -23.84 18.40
N ALA A 520 13.61 -24.39 17.18
CA ALA A 520 12.41 -24.69 16.40
C ALA A 520 11.87 -26.10 16.66
N SER A 521 12.77 -27.12 16.79
CA SER A 521 12.40 -28.54 16.91
C SER A 521 12.34 -29.04 18.37
N ASP A 522 13.32 -28.70 19.18
CA ASP A 522 13.40 -29.13 20.58
C ASP A 522 14.03 -28.05 21.48
N PRO A 523 13.20 -27.13 22.02
CA PRO A 523 13.67 -26.08 22.94
C PRO A 523 14.37 -26.60 24.19
N SER A 524 14.17 -27.86 24.57
CA SER A 524 14.75 -28.46 25.78
C SER A 524 16.23 -28.87 25.59
N ALA A 525 16.70 -28.94 24.35
CA ALA A 525 18.08 -29.26 24.01
C ALA A 525 19.10 -28.15 24.33
N LEU A 526 18.62 -26.91 24.52
CA LEU A 526 19.48 -25.77 24.84
C LEU A 526 19.69 -25.61 26.35
N SER A 527 20.94 -25.29 26.75
CA SER A 527 21.21 -25.00 28.16
C SER A 527 20.51 -23.71 28.62
N PRO A 528 20.17 -23.60 29.93
CA PRO A 528 19.55 -22.39 30.49
C PRO A 528 20.37 -21.11 30.24
N GLU A 529 21.71 -21.23 30.20
CA GLU A 529 22.63 -20.12 29.96
C GLU A 529 22.57 -19.66 28.50
N GLN A 530 22.51 -20.59 27.55
CA GLN A 530 22.36 -20.30 26.12
C GLN A 530 21.04 -19.60 25.85
N TRP A 531 19.94 -20.11 26.45
CA TRP A 531 18.64 -19.43 26.37
C TRP A 531 18.67 -18.02 26.93
N ALA A 532 19.31 -17.82 28.08
CA ALA A 532 19.43 -16.50 28.69
C ALA A 532 20.24 -15.53 27.83
N ALA A 533 21.28 -16.02 27.12
CA ALA A 533 22.07 -15.21 26.20
C ALA A 533 21.23 -14.77 24.98
N ILE A 534 20.51 -15.70 24.34
CA ILE A 534 19.63 -15.45 23.21
C ILE A 534 18.57 -14.42 23.60
N ARG A 535 17.84 -14.67 24.69
CA ARG A 535 16.78 -13.76 25.19
C ARG A 535 17.31 -12.35 25.43
N ARG A 536 18.52 -12.21 25.99
CA ARG A 536 19.16 -10.90 26.21
C ARG A 536 19.46 -10.18 24.90
N VAL A 537 19.99 -10.88 23.89
CA VAL A 537 20.32 -10.30 22.58
C VAL A 537 19.06 -9.82 21.87
N TYR A 538 18.04 -10.66 21.77
CA TYR A 538 16.78 -10.30 21.13
C TYR A 538 16.04 -9.17 21.84
N THR A 539 16.05 -9.15 23.18
CA THR A 539 15.42 -8.06 23.95
C THR A 539 16.15 -6.74 23.74
N LYS A 540 17.51 -6.75 23.73
CA LYS A 540 18.29 -5.54 23.45
C LYS A 540 18.09 -5.04 22.02
N ALA A 541 18.07 -5.94 21.04
CA ALA A 541 17.82 -5.59 19.65
C ALA A 541 16.46 -4.91 19.48
N LEU A 542 15.39 -5.51 20.02
CA LEU A 542 14.06 -4.93 19.93
C LEU A 542 13.95 -3.57 20.62
N ARG A 543 14.61 -3.39 21.77
CA ARG A 543 14.64 -2.09 22.45
C ARG A 543 15.23 -1.01 21.56
N GLU A 544 16.31 -1.30 20.82
CA GLU A 544 16.91 -0.37 19.86
C GLU A 544 16.00 -0.15 18.66
N ASP A 545 15.35 -1.20 18.15
CA ASP A 545 14.33 -1.09 17.11
C ASP A 545 13.25 -0.08 17.50
N MET A 546 12.74 -0.17 18.72
CA MET A 546 11.70 0.75 19.22
C MET A 546 12.21 2.20 19.37
N ILE A 547 13.47 2.39 19.78
CA ILE A 547 14.10 3.73 19.83
C ILE A 547 14.20 4.33 18.43
N VAL A 548 14.64 3.54 17.43
CA VAL A 548 14.70 3.98 16.03
C VAL A 548 13.29 4.31 15.51
N CYS A 549 12.29 3.49 15.83
CA CYS A 549 10.90 3.78 15.48
C CYS A 549 10.42 5.11 16.06
N CYS A 550 10.74 5.41 17.32
CA CYS A 550 10.41 6.70 17.93
C CYS A 550 11.08 7.88 17.20
N ALA A 551 12.35 7.74 16.82
CA ALA A 551 13.07 8.77 16.08
C ALA A 551 12.43 9.01 14.69
N VAL A 552 12.09 7.94 13.96
CA VAL A 552 11.40 8.03 12.67
C VAL A 552 10.02 8.67 12.81
N LEU A 553 9.27 8.34 13.85
CA LEU A 553 7.96 8.92 14.12
C LEU A 553 8.03 10.39 14.51
N ALA A 554 9.08 10.81 15.22
CA ALA A 554 9.34 12.23 15.48
C ALA A 554 9.55 13.02 14.18
N VAL A 555 10.32 12.47 13.25
CA VAL A 555 10.47 13.05 11.89
C VAL A 555 9.11 13.06 11.17
N ALA A 556 8.32 11.99 11.27
CA ALA A 556 6.99 11.92 10.68
C ALA A 556 6.05 13.02 11.22
N MET A 557 6.12 13.33 12.52
CA MET A 557 5.35 14.45 13.12
C MET A 557 5.73 15.79 12.50
N VAL A 558 7.02 16.05 12.32
CA VAL A 558 7.50 17.29 11.68
C VAL A 558 7.02 17.38 10.22
N VAL A 559 7.15 16.30 9.46
CA VAL A 559 6.66 16.21 8.08
C VAL A 559 5.16 16.44 7.99
N THR A 560 4.41 15.91 8.96
CA THR A 560 2.95 16.06 9.01
C THR A 560 2.50 17.52 9.13
N LEU A 561 3.31 18.40 9.71
CA LEU A 561 3.01 19.85 9.72
C LEU A 561 2.93 20.44 8.31
N GLY A 562 3.59 19.82 7.32
CA GLY A 562 3.48 20.18 5.91
C GLY A 562 2.07 19.97 5.32
N VAL A 563 1.21 19.18 5.97
CA VAL A 563 -0.20 18.97 5.59
C VAL A 563 -1.09 20.15 5.98
N TYR A 564 -0.60 21.09 6.79
CA TYR A 564 -1.40 22.22 7.25
C TYR A 564 -2.04 23.02 6.11
N LYS A 565 -3.36 23.18 6.17
CA LYS A 565 -4.19 23.96 5.25
C LYS A 565 -5.06 24.92 6.04
N ARG A 566 -5.02 26.21 5.70
CA ARG A 566 -5.79 27.25 6.40
C ARG A 566 -7.28 27.12 6.12
N ASP A 567 -7.64 26.88 4.86
CA ASP A 567 -9.04 26.75 4.41
C ASP A 567 -9.45 25.28 4.45
N ARG A 568 -10.28 24.93 5.43
CA ARG A 568 -10.79 23.58 5.62
C ARG A 568 -12.12 23.45 4.91
N VAL A 569 -12.15 22.76 3.78
CA VAL A 569 -13.35 22.40 3.03
C VAL A 569 -13.72 20.93 3.28
N THR A 570 -14.95 20.56 2.94
CA THR A 570 -15.35 19.13 3.02
C THR A 570 -14.76 18.34 1.86
N ILE A 571 -14.58 17.00 2.03
CA ILE A 571 -14.13 16.13 0.92
C ILE A 571 -15.10 16.24 -0.26
N GLU A 572 -16.40 16.33 0.03
CA GLU A 572 -17.44 16.45 -1.00
C GLU A 572 -17.29 17.74 -1.83
N GLU A 573 -17.02 18.87 -1.17
CA GLU A 573 -16.75 20.14 -1.86
C GLU A 573 -15.49 20.08 -2.70
N MET A 574 -14.41 19.49 -2.17
CA MET A 574 -13.17 19.28 -2.94
C MET A 574 -13.41 18.40 -4.18
N MET A 575 -14.13 17.30 -4.04
CA MET A 575 -14.44 16.43 -5.17
C MET A 575 -15.34 17.13 -6.19
N LYS A 576 -16.36 17.87 -5.76
CA LYS A 576 -17.19 18.69 -6.66
C LYS A 576 -16.38 19.74 -7.40
N GLN A 577 -15.46 20.41 -6.73
CA GLN A 577 -14.56 21.38 -7.35
C GLN A 577 -13.67 20.71 -8.40
N ARG A 578 -13.07 19.56 -8.08
CA ARG A 578 -12.23 18.79 -9.02
C ARG A 578 -13.02 18.32 -10.25
N HIS A 579 -14.23 17.85 -10.07
CA HIS A 579 -15.10 17.48 -11.20
C HIS A 579 -15.48 18.67 -12.08
N ARG A 580 -15.72 19.84 -11.49
CA ARG A 580 -15.96 21.08 -12.27
C ARG A 580 -14.72 21.48 -13.08
N GLU A 581 -13.54 21.49 -12.44
CA GLU A 581 -12.26 21.79 -13.13
C GLU A 581 -12.00 20.82 -14.29
N GLU A 582 -12.37 19.55 -14.14
CA GLU A 582 -12.28 18.56 -15.21
C GLU A 582 -13.29 18.82 -16.33
N GLY A 583 -14.55 19.11 -15.99
CA GLY A 583 -15.58 19.46 -16.95
C GLY A 583 -15.20 20.70 -17.79
N GLU A 584 -14.65 21.72 -17.16
CA GLU A 584 -14.14 22.93 -17.84
C GLU A 584 -12.97 22.61 -18.77
N ARG A 585 -12.04 21.76 -18.35
CA ARG A 585 -10.92 21.32 -19.21
C ARG A 585 -11.39 20.53 -20.40
N ARG A 586 -12.37 19.63 -20.25
CA ARG A 586 -12.95 18.87 -21.37
C ARG A 586 -13.64 19.82 -22.36
N ARG A 587 -14.48 20.73 -21.90
CA ARG A 587 -15.12 21.74 -22.75
C ARG A 587 -14.11 22.63 -23.47
N ALA A 588 -13.05 23.06 -22.79
CA ALA A 588 -11.99 23.85 -23.41
C ALA A 588 -11.18 23.04 -24.45
N ALA A 589 -11.07 21.73 -24.28
CA ALA A 589 -10.43 20.85 -25.25
C ALA A 589 -11.32 20.61 -26.47
N ASP A 590 -12.61 20.41 -26.28
CA ASP A 590 -13.60 20.22 -27.33
C ASP A 590 -13.76 21.50 -28.18
N ASN A 591 -13.90 22.67 -27.56
CA ASN A 591 -13.93 23.95 -28.25
C ASN A 591 -12.66 24.22 -29.10
N ARG A 592 -11.50 23.76 -28.65
CA ARG A 592 -10.27 23.87 -29.48
C ARG A 592 -10.26 22.89 -30.65
N ARG A 593 -10.89 21.72 -30.52
CA ARG A 593 -11.09 20.79 -31.63
C ARG A 593 -12.00 21.38 -32.71
N ASP A 594 -13.13 21.90 -32.30
CA ASP A 594 -14.11 22.51 -33.19
C ASP A 594 -13.51 23.72 -33.94
N GLN A 595 -12.69 24.53 -33.25
CA GLN A 595 -11.96 25.64 -33.87
C GLN A 595 -10.87 25.16 -34.86
N ALA A 596 -10.21 24.03 -34.57
CA ALA A 596 -9.20 23.46 -35.48
C ALA A 596 -9.84 22.81 -36.72
N GLU A 597 -11.01 22.19 -36.57
CA GLU A 597 -11.79 21.60 -37.67
C GLU A 597 -12.45 22.67 -38.53
N SER A 598 -12.98 23.73 -37.94
CA SER A 598 -13.57 24.86 -38.64
C SER A 598 -12.54 25.76 -39.35
N GLY A 599 -11.32 25.87 -38.79
CA GLY A 599 -10.20 26.61 -39.40
C GLY A 599 -9.50 25.88 -40.55
N GLY A 600 -9.73 24.57 -40.71
CA GLY A 600 -9.18 23.74 -41.80
C GLY A 600 -10.00 23.72 -43.10
N VAL A 601 -11.15 24.39 -43.12
CA VAL A 601 -12.05 24.42 -44.32
C VAL A 601 -11.82 25.66 -45.23
N ILE A 602 -10.87 26.52 -44.90
CA ILE A 602 -10.51 27.67 -45.72
C ILE A 602 -9.05 27.54 -46.15
N VAL A 603 -8.76 26.68 -47.13
CA VAL A 603 -7.73 26.86 -48.16
C VAL A 603 -8.09 25.99 -49.37
#